data_0ea035ea628695612a9268f6dc28f21c
#
_entry.id   0ea035ea628695612a9268f6dc28f21c
#
_cell.length_a   1.000
_cell.length_b   1.000
_cell.length_c   1.000
_cell.angle_alpha   90.00
_cell.angle_beta   90.00
_cell.angle_gamma   90.00
#
_symmetry.space_group_name_H-M   'P 1'
#
loop_
_entity.id
_entity.type
_entity.pdbx_description
1 polymer ?
#
loop_
_entity_poly.entity_id
_entity_poly.type
_entity_poly.pdbx_seq_one_letter_code
_entity_poly.pdbx_strand_id
1 'polypeptide(L)'
;MDDRVLRAADNNARWCDLVCRSHRVPTATQDGLWVALRRSPYLYPDAVTLAPGLTAGDVLRSVEDGPGCSVKDSFADLDLAPLGFDELFRAHWIFREPAPSPGGGAPSWSIVDADEGLDEWARAAGLSGTLQSDLLRDPSVRILATCGPDGIGAGAVANRTGSLVGVSNVFTTTIAADEAWAEIATALALVFPSLPLVGYERGEHLRAALASGFTELGELRVWLRSSAGPPRGDPRTARS
;
A
#
# COMPACT_ATOMS: atom_id res chain seq x y z
N MET A 1 -19.31 10.14 4.55
CA MET A 1 -18.08 9.46 4.09
C MET A 1 -18.46 8.14 3.46
N ASP A 2 -17.81 7.78 2.36
CA ASP A 2 -18.06 6.51 1.69
C ASP A 2 -17.47 5.35 2.53
N ASP A 3 -18.29 4.37 2.90
CA ASP A 3 -17.88 3.18 3.69
C ASP A 3 -16.79 2.36 2.99
N ARG A 4 -16.72 2.45 1.66
CA ARG A 4 -15.68 1.79 0.87
C ARG A 4 -14.27 2.32 1.19
N VAL A 5 -14.12 3.61 1.53
CA VAL A 5 -12.84 4.18 1.97
C VAL A 5 -12.39 3.59 3.30
N LEU A 6 -13.31 3.45 4.27
CA LEU A 6 -13.02 2.82 5.57
C LEU A 6 -12.55 1.36 5.37
N ARG A 7 -13.24 0.62 4.52
CA ARG A 7 -12.89 -0.77 4.19
C ARG A 7 -11.56 -0.87 3.46
N ALA A 8 -11.24 0.08 2.57
CA ALA A 8 -9.95 0.14 1.87
C ALA A 8 -8.80 0.44 2.84
N ALA A 9 -9.00 1.40 3.76
CA ALA A 9 -8.03 1.71 4.80
C ALA A 9 -7.76 0.52 5.74
N ASP A 10 -8.81 -0.17 6.21
CA ASP A 10 -8.69 -1.38 7.04
C ASP A 10 -7.95 -2.51 6.29
N ASN A 11 -8.32 -2.77 5.03
CA ASN A 11 -7.62 -3.78 4.22
C ASN A 11 -6.14 -3.46 4.05
N ASN A 12 -5.81 -2.20 3.78
CA ASN A 12 -4.42 -1.77 3.64
C ASN A 12 -3.64 -1.86 4.96
N ALA A 13 -4.25 -1.50 6.09
CA ALA A 13 -3.63 -1.67 7.40
C ALA A 13 -3.37 -3.15 7.72
N ARG A 14 -4.29 -4.05 7.34
CA ARG A 14 -4.09 -5.51 7.45
C ARG A 14 -2.91 -6.00 6.61
N TRP A 15 -2.72 -5.46 5.42
CA TRP A 15 -1.53 -5.76 4.62
C TRP A 15 -0.26 -5.27 5.32
N CYS A 16 -0.24 -4.03 5.83
CA CYS A 16 0.89 -3.52 6.61
C CYS A 16 1.18 -4.37 7.85
N ASP A 17 0.14 -4.87 8.53
CA ASP A 17 0.25 -5.78 9.68
C ASP A 17 0.93 -7.09 9.30
N LEU A 18 0.52 -7.73 8.19
CA LEU A 18 1.14 -8.97 7.70
C LEU A 18 2.63 -8.78 7.39
N VAL A 19 2.98 -7.69 6.72
CA VAL A 19 4.39 -7.38 6.42
C VAL A 19 5.18 -7.10 7.70
N CYS A 20 4.66 -6.30 8.64
CA CYS A 20 5.31 -6.06 9.93
C CYS A 20 5.54 -7.35 10.71
N ARG A 21 4.54 -8.24 10.77
CA ARG A 21 4.66 -9.54 11.45
C ARG A 21 5.69 -10.45 10.82
N SER A 22 5.80 -10.47 9.49
CA SER A 22 6.84 -11.26 8.79
C SER A 22 8.26 -10.81 9.17
N HIS A 23 8.41 -9.55 9.59
CA HIS A 23 9.64 -8.97 10.16
C HIS A 23 9.70 -9.01 11.69
N ARG A 24 8.73 -9.68 12.36
CA ARG A 24 8.62 -9.72 13.83
C ARG A 24 8.50 -8.33 14.47
N VAL A 25 7.94 -7.37 13.75
CA VAL A 25 7.58 -6.05 14.28
C VAL A 25 6.19 -6.18 14.90
N PRO A 26 6.03 -5.94 16.20
CA PRO A 26 4.73 -5.97 16.85
C PRO A 26 3.89 -4.76 16.43
N THR A 27 2.58 -4.97 16.35
CA THR A 27 1.62 -3.97 15.90
C THR A 27 0.43 -3.89 16.84
N ALA A 28 -0.32 -2.80 16.79
CA ALA A 28 -1.55 -2.62 17.53
C ALA A 28 -2.59 -1.87 16.69
N THR A 29 -3.87 -2.07 17.00
CA THR A 29 -4.97 -1.27 16.44
C THR A 29 -5.81 -0.79 17.61
N GLN A 30 -5.95 0.52 17.74
CA GLN A 30 -6.74 1.16 18.80
C GLN A 30 -7.23 2.53 18.35
N ASP A 31 -8.40 2.94 18.84
CA ASP A 31 -8.94 4.30 18.67
C ASP A 31 -8.93 4.82 17.22
N GLY A 32 -9.21 3.94 16.25
CA GLY A 32 -9.22 4.31 14.83
C GLY A 32 -7.83 4.45 14.19
N LEU A 33 -6.80 3.90 14.81
CA LEU A 33 -5.42 3.94 14.34
C LEU A 33 -4.80 2.54 14.37
N TRP A 34 -4.15 2.12 13.29
CA TRP A 34 -3.20 1.01 13.27
C TRP A 34 -1.78 1.56 13.38
N VAL A 35 -0.94 0.91 14.20
CA VAL A 35 0.45 1.31 14.44
C VAL A 35 1.40 0.11 14.47
N ALA A 36 2.60 0.31 13.96
CA ALA A 36 3.76 -0.52 14.26
C ALA A 36 4.41 -0.02 15.56
N LEU A 37 4.61 -0.91 16.54
CA LEU A 37 5.16 -0.55 17.86
C LEU A 37 6.69 -0.38 17.86
N ARG A 38 7.32 -0.55 16.72
CA ARG A 38 8.71 -0.20 16.38
C ARG A 38 8.71 0.24 14.93
N ARG A 39 9.83 0.78 14.44
CA ARG A 39 9.97 1.17 13.04
C ARG A 39 9.55 0.02 12.12
N SER A 40 8.61 0.32 11.22
CA SER A 40 8.12 -0.62 10.20
C SER A 40 9.21 -0.97 9.18
N PRO A 41 9.05 -2.06 8.43
CA PRO A 41 9.93 -2.37 7.31
C PRO A 41 9.97 -1.26 6.26
N TYR A 42 11.04 -1.21 5.48
CA TYR A 42 11.23 -0.22 4.43
C TYR A 42 10.00 -0.09 3.51
N LEU A 43 9.61 1.14 3.20
CA LEU A 43 8.44 1.54 2.41
C LEU A 43 7.06 1.24 3.05
N TYR A 44 7.01 0.75 4.28
CA TYR A 44 5.75 0.56 5.01
C TYR A 44 5.57 1.65 6.07
N PRO A 45 4.32 2.12 6.30
CA PRO A 45 4.06 3.17 7.27
C PRO A 45 4.16 2.66 8.70
N ASP A 46 4.54 3.54 9.64
CA ASP A 46 4.50 3.26 11.08
C ASP A 46 3.10 3.42 11.66
N ALA A 47 2.24 4.19 10.97
CA ALA A 47 0.83 4.33 11.32
C ALA A 47 -0.05 4.44 10.08
N VAL A 48 -1.29 3.93 10.19
CA VAL A 48 -2.37 4.08 9.20
C VAL A 48 -3.62 4.56 9.93
N THR A 49 -4.19 5.70 9.54
CA THR A 49 -5.45 6.16 10.08
C THR A 49 -6.61 5.29 9.56
N LEU A 50 -7.46 4.81 10.46
CA LEU A 50 -8.62 3.96 10.18
C LEU A 50 -9.96 4.68 10.43
N ALA A 51 -9.90 5.86 10.99
CA ALA A 51 -11.04 6.74 11.19
C ALA A 51 -10.66 8.17 10.80
N PRO A 52 -11.59 8.95 10.25
CA PRO A 52 -11.36 10.36 9.97
C PRO A 52 -11.37 11.19 11.27
N GLY A 53 -10.78 12.39 11.19
CA GLY A 53 -10.81 13.37 12.28
C GLY A 53 -9.84 13.08 13.43
N LEU A 54 -8.90 12.15 13.25
CA LEU A 54 -7.79 11.99 14.18
C LEU A 54 -6.90 13.23 14.17
N THR A 55 -6.40 13.62 15.35
CA THR A 55 -5.44 14.71 15.45
C THR A 55 -4.01 14.21 15.26
N ALA A 56 -3.11 15.09 14.85
CA ALA A 56 -1.68 14.81 14.82
C ALA A 56 -1.17 14.27 16.17
N GLY A 57 -1.67 14.81 17.29
CA GLY A 57 -1.34 14.36 18.63
C GLY A 57 -1.78 12.91 18.91
N ASP A 58 -2.92 12.47 18.38
CA ASP A 58 -3.39 11.09 18.55
C ASP A 58 -2.43 10.11 17.84
N VAL A 59 -2.00 10.46 16.64
CA VAL A 59 -1.08 9.64 15.84
C VAL A 59 0.31 9.59 16.48
N LEU A 60 0.90 10.76 16.79
CA LEU A 60 2.31 10.84 17.21
C LEU A 60 2.57 10.30 18.61
N ARG A 61 1.54 10.25 19.49
CA ARG A 61 1.66 9.56 20.78
C ARG A 61 1.77 8.04 20.67
N SER A 62 1.41 7.48 19.53
CA SER A 62 1.28 6.03 19.34
C SER A 62 2.43 5.40 18.53
N VAL A 63 3.35 6.20 18.00
CA VAL A 63 4.47 5.76 17.15
C VAL A 63 5.82 6.21 17.69
N GLU A 64 6.89 5.56 17.25
CA GLU A 64 8.24 6.07 17.43
C GLU A 64 8.46 7.29 16.53
N ASP A 65 8.17 8.47 17.08
CA ASP A 65 8.18 9.76 16.38
C ASP A 65 9.62 10.28 16.16
N GLY A 66 10.42 9.59 15.38
CA GLY A 66 11.78 9.95 15.02
C GLY A 66 11.96 10.09 13.50
N PRO A 67 13.18 10.46 13.05
CA PRO A 67 13.51 10.49 11.62
C PRO A 67 13.14 9.18 10.92
N GLY A 68 12.53 9.30 9.75
CA GLY A 68 12.02 8.16 8.99
C GLY A 68 10.65 7.64 9.45
N CYS A 69 10.02 8.23 10.48
CA CYS A 69 8.64 7.93 10.82
C CYS A 69 7.71 8.25 9.64
N SER A 70 6.89 7.30 9.25
CA SER A 70 5.95 7.45 8.14
C SER A 70 4.52 7.21 8.59
N VAL A 71 3.62 8.09 8.17
CA VAL A 71 2.19 8.03 8.51
C VAL A 71 1.37 8.02 7.22
N LYS A 72 0.52 7.01 7.08
CA LYS A 72 -0.50 6.97 6.03
C LYS A 72 -1.79 7.58 6.57
N ASP A 73 -2.09 8.76 6.12
CA ASP A 73 -3.32 9.51 6.35
C ASP A 73 -4.36 9.07 5.31
N SER A 74 -5.20 8.11 5.69
CA SER A 74 -6.16 7.46 4.79
C SER A 74 -7.30 8.36 4.34
N PHE A 75 -7.47 9.52 4.98
CA PHE A 75 -8.59 10.44 4.74
C PHE A 75 -8.13 11.81 4.24
N ALA A 76 -6.81 12.01 4.11
CA ALA A 76 -6.17 13.25 3.71
C ALA A 76 -6.58 14.45 4.60
N ASP A 77 -6.86 14.21 5.88
CA ASP A 77 -7.36 15.20 6.85
C ASP A 77 -6.37 15.56 7.96
N LEU A 78 -5.19 14.91 8.02
CA LEU A 78 -4.11 15.30 8.92
C LEU A 78 -3.24 16.42 8.31
N ASP A 79 -2.75 17.31 9.18
CA ASP A 79 -1.65 18.22 8.85
C ASP A 79 -0.46 17.96 9.78
N LEU A 80 0.55 17.26 9.26
CA LEU A 80 1.77 16.93 9.99
C LEU A 80 2.96 17.83 9.61
N ALA A 81 2.80 18.75 8.64
CA ALA A 81 3.87 19.66 8.21
C ALA A 81 4.41 20.55 9.36
N PRO A 82 3.57 21.14 10.25
CA PRO A 82 4.07 21.94 11.37
C PRO A 82 4.92 21.14 12.37
N LEU A 83 4.84 19.80 12.31
CA LEU A 83 5.53 18.89 13.23
C LEU A 83 6.78 18.28 12.60
N GLY A 84 7.21 18.78 11.44
CA GLY A 84 8.45 18.37 10.78
C GLY A 84 8.31 17.12 9.90
N PHE A 85 7.11 16.86 9.41
CA PHE A 85 6.86 15.87 8.36
C PHE A 85 6.73 16.57 7.00
N ASP A 86 7.25 15.92 5.98
CA ASP A 86 7.00 16.28 4.59
C ASP A 86 5.92 15.36 4.01
N GLU A 87 5.05 15.92 3.15
CA GLU A 87 4.13 15.10 2.37
C GLU A 87 4.95 14.35 1.31
N LEU A 88 5.12 13.05 1.50
CA LEU A 88 5.90 12.20 0.59
C LEU A 88 5.19 12.05 -0.76
N PHE A 89 3.88 11.80 -0.72
CA PHE A 89 3.00 11.79 -1.89
C PHE A 89 1.51 11.80 -1.49
N ARG A 90 0.69 12.14 -2.49
CA ARG A 90 -0.77 11.92 -2.51
C ARG A 90 -1.11 10.79 -3.46
N ALA A 91 -2.15 10.05 -3.12
CA ALA A 91 -2.72 9.01 -3.95
C ALA A 91 -4.25 8.98 -3.77
N HIS A 92 -4.92 8.17 -4.56
CA HIS A 92 -6.37 8.02 -4.50
C HIS A 92 -6.73 6.58 -4.21
N TRP A 93 -7.64 6.36 -3.25
CA TRP A 93 -8.27 5.08 -3.05
C TRP A 93 -9.06 4.73 -4.31
N ILE A 94 -8.92 3.48 -4.74
CA ILE A 94 -9.64 2.94 -5.89
C ILE A 94 -10.44 1.70 -5.48
N PHE A 95 -11.57 1.50 -6.14
CA PHE A 95 -12.48 0.39 -5.88
C PHE A 95 -13.01 -0.17 -7.19
N ARG A 96 -13.15 -1.49 -7.28
CA ARG A 96 -13.78 -2.16 -8.41
C ARG A 96 -14.78 -3.18 -7.91
N GLU A 97 -16.02 -3.08 -8.41
CA GLU A 97 -17.06 -4.10 -8.14
C GLU A 97 -16.63 -5.48 -8.68
N PRO A 98 -17.15 -6.56 -8.07
CA PRO A 98 -16.91 -7.89 -8.60
C PRO A 98 -17.30 -7.96 -10.07
N ALA A 99 -16.43 -8.48 -10.91
CA ALA A 99 -16.75 -8.77 -12.30
C ALA A 99 -16.93 -10.28 -12.48
N PRO A 100 -17.80 -10.72 -13.42
CA PRO A 100 -17.85 -12.12 -13.82
C PRO A 100 -16.44 -12.58 -14.23
N SER A 101 -16.08 -13.80 -13.85
CA SER A 101 -14.83 -14.38 -14.33
C SER A 101 -14.87 -14.44 -15.86
N PRO A 102 -13.84 -13.94 -16.55
CA PRO A 102 -13.82 -14.01 -18.01
C PRO A 102 -13.84 -15.48 -18.43
N GLY A 103 -14.79 -15.81 -19.32
CA GLY A 103 -14.86 -17.14 -19.92
C GLY A 103 -13.72 -17.32 -20.92
N GLY A 104 -12.77 -18.21 -20.62
CA GLY A 104 -11.80 -18.74 -21.56
C GLY A 104 -10.46 -17.99 -21.65
N GLY A 105 -9.39 -18.73 -21.49
CA GLY A 105 -7.99 -18.32 -21.54
C GLY A 105 -7.30 -18.49 -20.19
N ALA A 106 -6.12 -19.11 -20.17
CA ALA A 106 -5.28 -19.09 -18.98
C ALA A 106 -4.80 -17.65 -18.77
N PRO A 107 -4.80 -17.14 -17.51
CA PRO A 107 -4.26 -15.82 -17.26
C PRO A 107 -2.77 -15.81 -17.60
N SER A 108 -2.29 -14.71 -18.18
CA SER A 108 -0.86 -14.48 -18.41
C SER A 108 -0.08 -14.31 -17.08
N TRP A 109 -0.80 -14.13 -15.97
CA TRP A 109 -0.28 -13.98 -14.62
C TRP A 109 -0.22 -15.29 -13.85
N SER A 110 0.91 -15.55 -13.23
CA SER A 110 1.16 -16.69 -12.34
C SER A 110 1.22 -16.25 -10.88
N ILE A 111 0.96 -17.19 -9.98
CA ILE A 111 1.18 -16.99 -8.53
C ILE A 111 2.63 -17.31 -8.23
N VAL A 112 3.31 -16.42 -7.52
CA VAL A 112 4.63 -16.63 -6.95
C VAL A 112 4.44 -17.42 -5.65
N ASP A 113 4.92 -18.67 -5.61
CA ASP A 113 4.71 -19.62 -4.51
C ASP A 113 6.02 -20.20 -3.93
N ALA A 114 7.18 -19.79 -4.48
CA ALA A 114 8.51 -20.21 -4.05
C ALA A 114 9.39 -19.03 -3.65
N ASP A 115 10.33 -19.28 -2.74
CA ASP A 115 11.21 -18.25 -2.16
C ASP A 115 12.08 -17.59 -3.26
N GLU A 116 12.62 -18.38 -4.21
CA GLU A 116 13.42 -17.85 -5.33
C GLU A 116 12.60 -16.91 -6.23
N GLY A 117 11.33 -17.27 -6.48
CA GLY A 117 10.41 -16.44 -7.25
C GLY A 117 10.07 -15.14 -6.52
N LEU A 118 9.95 -15.19 -5.18
CA LEU A 118 9.74 -13.99 -4.36
C LEU A 118 10.95 -13.06 -4.40
N ASP A 119 12.17 -13.59 -4.34
CA ASP A 119 13.40 -12.80 -4.42
C ASP A 119 13.54 -12.11 -5.78
N GLU A 120 13.18 -12.79 -6.87
CA GLU A 120 13.17 -12.21 -8.22
C GLU A 120 12.10 -11.11 -8.31
N TRP A 121 10.89 -11.40 -7.83
CA TRP A 121 9.77 -10.45 -7.80
C TRP A 121 10.12 -9.20 -6.98
N ALA A 122 10.66 -9.39 -5.77
CA ALA A 122 11.03 -8.28 -4.88
C ALA A 122 12.15 -7.42 -5.48
N ARG A 123 13.09 -8.03 -6.20
CA ARG A 123 14.15 -7.30 -6.91
C ARG A 123 13.56 -6.46 -8.04
N ALA A 124 12.67 -7.02 -8.85
CA ALA A 124 12.01 -6.31 -9.94
C ALA A 124 11.14 -5.15 -9.42
N ALA A 125 10.49 -5.33 -8.28
CA ALA A 125 9.65 -4.33 -7.60
C ALA A 125 10.44 -3.25 -6.84
N GLY A 126 11.77 -3.37 -6.68
CA GLY A 126 12.56 -2.50 -5.80
C GLY A 126 12.29 -2.72 -4.30
N LEU A 127 11.81 -3.90 -3.91
CA LEU A 127 11.38 -4.30 -2.56
C LEU A 127 12.26 -5.40 -1.96
N SER A 128 13.50 -5.56 -2.44
CA SER A 128 14.42 -6.59 -1.95
C SER A 128 14.54 -6.54 -0.42
N GLY A 129 14.33 -7.69 0.23
CA GLY A 129 14.38 -7.84 1.68
C GLY A 129 13.16 -7.29 2.43
N THR A 130 12.18 -6.67 1.75
CA THR A 130 10.97 -6.11 2.38
C THR A 130 9.86 -7.15 2.51
N LEU A 131 9.66 -7.99 1.50
CA LEU A 131 8.70 -9.10 1.57
C LEU A 131 9.43 -10.38 2.00
N GLN A 132 8.90 -11.05 3.02
CA GLN A 132 9.47 -12.28 3.58
C GLN A 132 8.70 -13.51 3.10
N SER A 133 9.36 -14.66 3.00
CA SER A 133 8.77 -15.94 2.56
C SER A 133 7.54 -16.38 3.37
N ASP A 134 7.42 -15.95 4.63
CA ASP A 134 6.26 -16.23 5.46
C ASP A 134 4.94 -15.73 4.83
N LEU A 135 5.02 -14.65 4.02
CA LEU A 135 3.87 -14.10 3.31
C LEU A 135 3.33 -15.06 2.23
N LEU A 136 4.18 -15.90 1.62
CA LEU A 136 3.75 -16.91 0.64
C LEU A 136 2.89 -18.01 1.26
N ARG A 137 3.02 -18.24 2.58
CA ARG A 137 2.28 -19.27 3.33
C ARG A 137 0.96 -18.77 3.87
N ASP A 138 0.73 -17.44 3.84
CA ASP A 138 -0.54 -16.87 4.30
C ASP A 138 -1.63 -17.09 3.26
N PRO A 139 -2.73 -17.79 3.61
CA PRO A 139 -3.80 -18.11 2.65
C PRO A 139 -4.55 -16.87 2.16
N SER A 140 -4.45 -15.75 2.86
CA SER A 140 -5.05 -14.49 2.44
C SER A 140 -4.20 -13.70 1.44
N VAL A 141 -2.94 -14.06 1.25
CA VAL A 141 -1.98 -13.36 0.39
C VAL A 141 -1.77 -14.12 -0.91
N ARG A 142 -1.70 -13.40 -2.01
CA ARG A 142 -1.22 -13.89 -3.32
C ARG A 142 -0.28 -12.86 -3.91
N ILE A 143 0.91 -13.29 -4.25
CA ILE A 143 1.87 -12.50 -5.02
C ILE A 143 1.76 -12.94 -6.46
N LEU A 144 1.54 -12.01 -7.36
CA LEU A 144 1.25 -12.26 -8.77
C LEU A 144 2.37 -11.68 -9.63
N ALA A 145 2.73 -12.39 -10.65
CA ALA A 145 3.72 -11.97 -11.64
C ALA A 145 3.30 -12.36 -13.06
N THR A 146 3.70 -11.58 -14.03
CA THR A 146 3.71 -11.97 -15.44
C THR A 146 5.13 -11.93 -15.96
N CYS A 147 5.49 -12.88 -16.84
CA CYS A 147 6.82 -12.96 -17.42
C CYS A 147 6.93 -12.05 -18.64
N GLY A 148 8.01 -11.28 -18.69
CA GLY A 148 8.48 -10.58 -19.88
C GLY A 148 9.67 -11.31 -20.51
N PRO A 149 10.25 -10.76 -21.59
CA PRO A 149 11.39 -11.36 -22.28
C PRO A 149 12.63 -11.55 -21.40
N ASP A 150 12.83 -10.64 -20.45
CA ASP A 150 14.02 -10.54 -19.60
C ASP A 150 13.74 -10.81 -18.11
N GLY A 151 12.67 -11.54 -17.79
CA GLY A 151 12.26 -11.82 -16.41
C GLY A 151 10.84 -11.38 -16.10
N ILE A 152 10.59 -10.85 -14.90
CA ILE A 152 9.25 -10.40 -14.49
C ILE A 152 8.90 -9.10 -15.21
N GLY A 153 7.83 -9.12 -16.01
CA GLY A 153 7.32 -7.98 -16.78
C GLY A 153 6.44 -7.03 -15.98
N ALA A 154 5.68 -7.57 -15.04
CA ALA A 154 4.88 -6.82 -14.07
C ALA A 154 4.57 -7.69 -12.84
N GLY A 155 4.21 -7.05 -11.74
CA GLY A 155 3.83 -7.74 -10.51
C GLY A 155 2.77 -6.98 -9.71
N ALA A 156 2.09 -7.73 -8.83
CA ALA A 156 1.11 -7.19 -7.90
C ALA A 156 1.05 -8.08 -6.65
N VAL A 157 0.64 -7.50 -5.53
CA VAL A 157 0.24 -8.23 -4.33
C VAL A 157 -1.25 -8.11 -4.14
N ALA A 158 -1.91 -9.22 -3.83
CA ALA A 158 -3.30 -9.24 -3.40
C ALA A 158 -3.39 -9.77 -1.97
N ASN A 159 -4.17 -9.09 -1.11
CA ASN A 159 -4.46 -9.56 0.25
C ASN A 159 -5.97 -9.53 0.52
N ARG A 160 -6.52 -10.66 0.94
CA ARG A 160 -7.96 -10.78 1.26
C ARG A 160 -8.23 -10.42 2.71
N THR A 161 -9.17 -9.52 2.95
CA THR A 161 -9.73 -9.22 4.27
C THR A 161 -11.25 -9.38 4.23
N GLY A 162 -11.75 -10.44 4.87
CA GLY A 162 -13.19 -10.76 4.81
C GLY A 162 -13.69 -10.97 3.38
N SER A 163 -14.59 -10.10 2.94
CA SER A 163 -15.22 -10.12 1.61
C SER A 163 -14.60 -9.09 0.66
N LEU A 164 -13.35 -8.69 0.85
CA LEU A 164 -12.67 -7.66 0.08
C LEU A 164 -11.25 -8.11 -0.25
N VAL A 165 -10.74 -7.76 -1.43
CA VAL A 165 -9.37 -8.03 -1.85
C VAL A 165 -8.63 -6.72 -2.09
N GLY A 166 -7.55 -6.50 -1.35
CA GLY A 166 -6.62 -5.41 -1.58
C GLY A 166 -5.68 -5.72 -2.73
N VAL A 167 -5.40 -4.74 -3.55
CA VAL A 167 -4.37 -4.76 -4.60
C VAL A 167 -3.33 -3.72 -4.26
N SER A 168 -2.09 -4.14 -4.14
CA SER A 168 -0.98 -3.27 -3.74
C SER A 168 0.33 -3.67 -4.41
N ASN A 169 1.35 -2.85 -4.24
CA ASN A 169 2.69 -3.10 -4.77
C ASN A 169 2.68 -3.42 -6.28
N VAL A 170 1.78 -2.77 -7.03
CA VAL A 170 1.73 -2.92 -8.48
C VAL A 170 2.93 -2.22 -9.11
N PHE A 171 3.65 -2.94 -9.95
CA PHE A 171 4.74 -2.40 -10.73
C PHE A 171 4.77 -3.00 -12.13
N THR A 172 5.41 -2.29 -13.04
CA THR A 172 5.70 -2.75 -14.41
C THR A 172 7.16 -2.51 -14.74
N THR A 173 7.76 -3.41 -15.51
CA THR A 173 9.14 -3.30 -16.00
C THR A 173 9.20 -3.23 -17.53
N THR A 174 8.48 -4.13 -18.21
CA THR A 174 8.47 -4.25 -19.68
C THR A 174 7.07 -4.21 -20.29
N ILE A 175 6.03 -4.23 -19.46
CA ILE A 175 4.62 -4.19 -19.88
C ILE A 175 4.06 -2.79 -19.56
N ALA A 176 3.17 -2.26 -20.39
CA ALA A 176 2.52 -0.99 -20.14
C ALA A 176 1.56 -1.08 -18.94
N ALA A 177 1.41 0.02 -18.19
CA ALA A 177 0.53 0.05 -17.02
C ALA A 177 -0.93 -0.31 -17.36
N ASP A 178 -1.44 0.16 -18.50
CA ASP A 178 -2.81 -0.12 -18.95
C ASP A 178 -3.03 -1.62 -19.19
N GLU A 179 -2.08 -2.30 -19.82
CA GLU A 179 -2.11 -3.74 -20.04
C GLU A 179 -2.04 -4.49 -18.71
N ALA A 180 -1.09 -4.12 -17.84
CA ALA A 180 -0.92 -4.75 -16.52
C ALA A 180 -2.20 -4.65 -15.67
N TRP A 181 -2.83 -3.47 -15.58
CA TRP A 181 -4.04 -3.28 -14.78
C TRP A 181 -5.25 -4.03 -15.32
N ALA A 182 -5.43 -4.11 -16.64
CA ALA A 182 -6.50 -4.91 -17.25
C ALA A 182 -6.34 -6.41 -16.94
N GLU A 183 -5.11 -6.90 -16.99
CA GLU A 183 -4.80 -8.30 -16.69
C GLU A 183 -4.84 -8.62 -15.19
N ILE A 184 -4.34 -7.74 -14.31
CA ILE A 184 -4.44 -7.89 -12.84
C ILE A 184 -5.89 -8.07 -12.42
N ALA A 185 -6.79 -7.22 -12.89
CA ALA A 185 -8.21 -7.30 -12.56
C ALA A 185 -8.83 -8.64 -13.00
N THR A 186 -8.40 -9.17 -14.14
CA THR A 186 -8.82 -10.47 -14.67
C THR A 186 -8.25 -11.63 -13.84
N ALA A 187 -6.95 -11.61 -13.55
CA ALA A 187 -6.28 -12.63 -12.75
C ALA A 187 -6.88 -12.71 -11.34
N LEU A 188 -7.16 -11.57 -10.71
CA LEU A 188 -7.75 -11.52 -9.38
C LEU A 188 -9.20 -12.00 -9.36
N ALA A 189 -9.98 -11.78 -10.41
CA ALA A 189 -11.33 -12.33 -10.53
C ALA A 189 -11.33 -13.87 -10.62
N LEU A 190 -10.25 -14.49 -11.11
CA LEU A 190 -10.08 -15.94 -11.11
C LEU A 190 -9.63 -16.48 -9.75
N VAL A 191 -8.70 -15.78 -9.10
CA VAL A 191 -8.13 -16.19 -7.78
C VAL A 191 -9.14 -15.95 -6.64
N PHE A 192 -9.89 -14.85 -6.70
CA PHE A 192 -10.85 -14.42 -5.70
C PHE A 192 -12.23 -14.12 -6.34
N PRO A 193 -12.94 -15.14 -6.82
CA PRO A 193 -14.19 -14.95 -7.55
C PRO A 193 -15.23 -14.21 -6.72
N SER A 194 -15.95 -13.31 -7.38
CA SER A 194 -17.07 -12.55 -6.79
C SER A 194 -16.69 -11.63 -5.61
N LEU A 195 -15.41 -11.30 -5.45
CA LEU A 195 -14.97 -10.32 -4.46
C LEU A 195 -14.64 -8.97 -5.11
N PRO A 196 -15.04 -7.84 -4.49
CA PRO A 196 -14.63 -6.52 -4.92
C PRO A 196 -13.14 -6.30 -4.64
N LEU A 197 -12.52 -5.45 -5.45
CA LEU A 197 -11.11 -5.08 -5.35
C LEU A 197 -10.98 -3.65 -4.81
N VAL A 198 -9.99 -3.42 -3.96
CA VAL A 198 -9.59 -2.10 -3.49
C VAL A 198 -8.08 -1.93 -3.59
N GLY A 199 -7.64 -0.69 -3.64
CA GLY A 199 -6.23 -0.34 -3.61
C GLY A 199 -6.09 1.16 -3.49
N TYR A 200 -4.90 1.67 -3.67
CA TYR A 200 -4.67 3.09 -3.92
C TYR A 200 -3.56 3.25 -4.95
N GLU A 201 -3.72 4.26 -5.80
CA GLU A 201 -2.77 4.54 -6.85
C GLU A 201 -2.65 6.04 -7.12
N ARG A 202 -1.62 6.39 -7.89
CA ARG A 202 -1.36 7.74 -8.36
C ARG A 202 -0.79 7.75 -9.78
N GLY A 203 -0.82 8.91 -10.44
CA GLY A 203 -0.17 9.11 -11.72
C GLY A 203 -0.64 8.16 -12.82
N GLU A 204 0.29 7.50 -13.47
CA GLU A 204 0.02 6.58 -14.58
C GLU A 204 -0.76 5.34 -14.14
N HIS A 205 -0.36 4.73 -13.03
CA HIS A 205 -1.07 3.56 -12.49
C HIS A 205 -2.51 3.88 -12.09
N LEU A 206 -2.79 5.08 -11.56
CA LEU A 206 -4.17 5.50 -11.29
C LEU A 206 -4.99 5.57 -12.58
N ARG A 207 -4.46 6.21 -13.64
CA ARG A 207 -5.15 6.29 -14.93
C ARG A 207 -5.44 4.91 -15.52
N ALA A 208 -4.45 4.01 -15.47
CA ALA A 208 -4.57 2.65 -15.94
C ALA A 208 -5.60 1.83 -15.15
N ALA A 209 -5.62 1.94 -13.82
CA ALA A 209 -6.62 1.30 -12.99
C ALA A 209 -8.04 1.79 -13.30
N LEU A 210 -8.24 3.10 -13.45
CA LEU A 210 -9.55 3.68 -13.82
C LEU A 210 -10.00 3.19 -15.20
N ALA A 211 -9.11 3.14 -16.18
CA ALA A 211 -9.39 2.58 -17.52
C ALA A 211 -9.77 1.08 -17.45
N SER A 212 -9.29 0.35 -16.42
CA SER A 212 -9.58 -1.06 -16.17
C SER A 212 -10.84 -1.29 -15.29
N GLY A 213 -11.67 -0.26 -15.13
CA GLY A 213 -12.98 -0.35 -14.45
C GLY A 213 -12.94 -0.15 -12.94
N PHE A 214 -11.83 0.36 -12.38
CA PHE A 214 -11.83 0.89 -11.03
C PHE A 214 -12.50 2.27 -10.99
N THR A 215 -13.04 2.62 -9.84
CA THR A 215 -13.59 3.95 -9.53
C THR A 215 -12.77 4.58 -8.41
N GLU A 216 -12.58 5.89 -8.49
CA GLU A 216 -11.94 6.67 -7.45
C GLU A 216 -12.89 6.91 -6.27
N LEU A 217 -12.40 6.78 -5.03
CA LEU A 217 -13.20 6.96 -3.82
C LEU A 217 -12.86 8.22 -3.04
N GLY A 218 -11.60 8.63 -3.04
CA GLY A 218 -11.11 9.76 -2.26
C GLY A 218 -9.58 9.76 -2.13
N GLU A 219 -9.05 10.86 -1.65
CA GLU A 219 -7.61 11.03 -1.48
C GLU A 219 -7.09 10.38 -0.19
N LEU A 220 -5.82 10.00 -0.22
CA LEU A 220 -4.97 9.73 0.92
C LEU A 220 -3.66 10.48 0.80
N ARG A 221 -2.97 10.68 1.93
CA ARG A 221 -1.61 11.22 1.96
C ARG A 221 -0.66 10.29 2.71
N VAL A 222 0.59 10.29 2.29
CA VAL A 222 1.66 9.65 3.05
C VAL A 222 2.62 10.73 3.50
N TRP A 223 2.84 10.79 4.80
CA TRP A 223 3.74 11.71 5.48
C TRP A 223 5.02 10.97 5.87
N LEU A 224 6.15 11.65 5.76
CA LEU A 224 7.46 11.15 6.17
C LEU A 224 8.16 12.20 7.02
N ARG A 225 8.62 11.83 8.20
CA ARG A 225 9.45 12.70 9.02
C ARG A 225 10.86 12.75 8.47
N SER A 226 11.29 13.94 8.05
CA SER A 226 12.61 14.15 7.47
C SER A 226 13.72 13.93 8.50
N SER A 227 14.89 13.52 8.04
CA SER A 227 16.09 13.41 8.86
C SER A 227 16.69 14.78 9.26
N ALA A 228 16.34 15.85 8.54
CA ALA A 228 16.69 17.22 8.91
C ALA A 228 15.65 17.76 9.88
N GLY A 229 16.05 18.01 11.12
CA GLY A 229 15.21 18.76 12.08
C GLY A 229 14.81 20.13 11.49
N PRO A 230 13.77 20.81 12.05
CA PRO A 230 13.37 22.13 11.58
C PRO A 230 14.60 23.05 11.48
N PRO A 231 14.68 23.93 10.46
CA PRO A 231 15.81 24.82 10.32
C PRO A 231 15.98 25.55 11.64
N ARG A 232 17.13 25.37 12.31
CA ARG A 232 17.44 26.12 13.52
C ARG A 232 17.46 27.57 13.10
N GLY A 233 16.48 28.34 13.55
CA GLY A 233 16.43 29.78 13.36
C GLY A 233 17.82 30.34 13.72
N ASP A 234 18.43 31.05 12.79
CA ASP A 234 19.73 31.70 13.00
C ASP A 234 19.56 32.71 14.15
N PRO A 235 20.22 32.54 15.29
CA PRO A 235 20.09 33.46 16.43
C PRO A 235 20.67 34.86 16.13
N ARG A 236 21.11 35.15 14.91
CA ARG A 236 21.72 36.41 14.53
C ARG A 236 20.77 37.50 14.02
N THR A 237 19.46 37.18 13.84
CA THR A 237 18.46 38.19 13.41
C THR A 237 17.73 38.87 14.56
N ALA A 238 18.12 38.64 15.81
CA ALA A 238 17.51 39.28 17.00
C ALA A 238 18.42 40.36 17.61
N ARG A 239 19.06 41.19 16.80
CA ARG A 239 19.68 42.45 17.25
C ARG A 239 19.65 43.45 16.09
N SER A 240 18.64 44.30 16.07
CA SER A 240 18.69 45.69 15.68
C SER A 240 17.38 46.35 16.08
#